data_71e6f094d4a58fd3d0d137e6cb3e153e
#
_entry.id   71e6f094d4a58fd3d0d137e6cb3e153e
#
_cell.length_a   1.000
_cell.length_b   1.000
_cell.length_c   1.000
_cell.angle_alpha   90.00
_cell.angle_beta   90.00
_cell.angle_gamma   90.00
#
_symmetry.space_group_name_H-M   'P 1'
#
loop_
_entity.id
_entity.type
_entity.pdbx_description
1 polymer ?
#
loop_
_entity_poly.entity_id
_entity_poly.type
_entity_poly.pdbx_seq_one_letter_code
_entity_poly.pdbx_strand_id
1 'polypeptide(L)'
;MLQKTFLTSSELSGIDACKAHYLLKNHSLVGFETFLDEIIQFSGLGSYISLPIKTYSEGMSARLIFSILTSSPHECLAIDEGFGTGDSDFCDRAEVRMKQFMESAATLFLASHSEELLKQFCNRGIVFSHGSIAYDGPLDAALNYYHTHDYYRKNVIG
;
A
#
# COMPACT_ATOMS: atom_id res chain seq x y z
N MET A 1 1.01 -1.86 -9.33
CA MET A 1 1.44 -1.14 -10.54
C MET A 1 0.38 -0.20 -11.15
N LEU A 2 -0.86 -0.22 -10.67
CA LEU A 2 -1.94 0.72 -11.06
C LEU A 2 -1.74 2.15 -10.51
N GLN A 3 -0.86 2.32 -9.53
CA GLN A 3 -0.71 3.56 -8.76
C GLN A 3 -0.10 4.74 -9.53
N LYS A 4 0.87 4.51 -10.41
CA LYS A 4 1.51 5.61 -11.14
C LYS A 4 0.66 6.15 -12.30
N THR A 5 -0.18 5.33 -12.90
CA THR A 5 -0.91 5.70 -14.13
C THR A 5 -2.10 6.63 -13.85
N PHE A 6 -2.75 6.52 -12.67
CA PHE A 6 -3.93 7.31 -12.33
C PHE A 6 -3.60 8.75 -11.88
N LEU A 7 -2.41 8.92 -11.29
CA LEU A 7 -1.93 10.22 -10.79
C LEU A 7 -0.93 10.87 -11.76
N THR A 8 -0.68 10.29 -12.92
CA THR A 8 0.31 10.78 -13.90
C THR A 8 -0.21 11.83 -14.85
N SER A 9 -1.50 12.18 -14.81
CA SER A 9 -1.90 13.45 -15.44
C SER A 9 -1.44 14.60 -14.55
N SER A 10 -0.24 15.07 -14.81
CA SER A 10 0.46 16.09 -14.02
C SER A 10 -0.32 17.39 -13.85
N GLU A 11 -1.36 17.60 -14.64
CA GLU A 11 -2.20 18.82 -14.63
C GLU A 11 -3.39 18.71 -13.68
N LEU A 12 -3.76 17.50 -13.21
CA LEU A 12 -4.86 17.32 -12.27
C LEU A 12 -4.49 17.86 -10.90
N SER A 13 -5.42 18.50 -10.22
CA SER A 13 -5.30 18.82 -8.80
C SER A 13 -5.47 17.56 -7.94
N GLY A 14 -5.05 17.65 -6.67
CA GLY A 14 -5.33 16.59 -5.70
C GLY A 14 -6.84 16.32 -5.54
N ILE A 15 -7.67 17.38 -5.61
CA ILE A 15 -9.14 17.26 -5.59
C ILE A 15 -9.64 16.46 -6.79
N ASP A 16 -9.13 16.74 -7.99
CA ASP A 16 -9.53 16.03 -9.20
C ASP A 16 -9.16 14.54 -9.13
N ALA A 17 -7.98 14.24 -8.58
CA ALA A 17 -7.55 12.87 -8.36
C ALA A 17 -8.46 12.14 -7.35
N CYS A 18 -8.81 12.78 -6.24
CA CYS A 18 -9.78 12.28 -5.28
C CYS A 18 -11.13 12.02 -5.92
N LYS A 19 -11.62 12.98 -6.72
CA LYS A 19 -12.91 12.88 -7.41
C LYS A 19 -12.94 11.74 -8.42
N ALA A 20 -11.87 11.60 -9.21
CA ALA A 20 -11.74 10.51 -10.18
C ALA A 20 -11.73 9.14 -9.48
N HIS A 21 -10.96 8.98 -8.40
CA HIS A 21 -10.93 7.76 -7.61
C HIS A 21 -12.32 7.42 -7.02
N TYR A 22 -12.94 8.41 -6.37
CA TYR A 22 -14.25 8.23 -5.73
C TYR A 22 -15.34 7.83 -6.74
N LEU A 23 -15.36 8.50 -7.90
CA LEU A 23 -16.33 8.22 -8.96
C LEU A 23 -16.15 6.82 -9.55
N LEU A 24 -14.92 6.39 -9.78
CA LEU A 24 -14.62 5.04 -10.28
C LEU A 24 -15.07 3.95 -9.32
N LYS A 25 -14.92 4.20 -8.02
CA LYS A 25 -15.26 3.21 -7.00
C LYS A 25 -16.77 3.17 -6.72
N ASN A 26 -17.42 4.33 -6.62
CA ASN A 26 -18.80 4.44 -6.14
C ASN A 26 -19.82 4.67 -7.25
N HIS A 27 -19.38 4.92 -8.50
CA HIS A 27 -20.22 5.28 -9.65
C HIS A 27 -21.17 6.46 -9.38
N SER A 28 -20.87 7.26 -8.35
CA SER A 28 -21.67 8.41 -7.89
C SER A 28 -20.80 9.38 -7.13
N LEU A 29 -21.19 10.64 -7.05
CA LEU A 29 -20.55 11.66 -6.23
C LEU A 29 -21.29 11.92 -4.90
N VAL A 30 -22.29 11.14 -4.57
CA VAL A 30 -23.00 11.25 -3.28
C VAL A 30 -22.00 10.86 -2.17
N GLY A 31 -21.76 11.76 -1.21
CA GLY A 31 -20.79 11.56 -0.13
C GLY A 31 -19.35 11.95 -0.47
N PHE A 32 -19.09 12.49 -1.67
CA PHE A 32 -17.74 12.89 -2.07
C PHE A 32 -17.11 13.96 -1.15
N GLU A 33 -17.89 14.92 -0.69
CA GLU A 33 -17.38 15.98 0.20
C GLU A 33 -16.84 15.41 1.52
N THR A 34 -17.57 14.47 2.13
CA THR A 34 -17.12 13.79 3.36
C THR A 34 -15.83 12.98 3.11
N PHE A 35 -15.75 12.30 1.99
CA PHE A 35 -14.54 11.58 1.59
C PHE A 35 -13.36 12.55 1.37
N LEU A 36 -13.59 13.67 0.70
CA LEU A 36 -12.56 14.67 0.43
C LEU A 36 -12.02 15.28 1.74
N ASP A 37 -12.92 15.61 2.66
CA ASP A 37 -12.54 16.16 3.98
C ASP A 37 -11.67 15.17 4.76
N GLU A 38 -12.01 13.88 4.73
CA GLU A 38 -11.19 12.81 5.33
C GLU A 38 -9.79 12.75 4.70
N ILE A 39 -9.70 12.80 3.37
CA ILE A 39 -8.41 12.80 2.66
C ILE A 39 -7.58 14.03 3.03
N ILE A 40 -8.18 15.22 3.06
CA ILE A 40 -7.48 16.44 3.44
C ILE A 40 -6.93 16.34 4.86
N GLN A 41 -7.76 15.91 5.78
CA GLN A 41 -7.39 15.77 7.20
C GLN A 41 -6.27 14.73 7.38
N PHE A 42 -6.40 13.56 6.77
CA PHE A 42 -5.44 12.49 6.95
C PHE A 42 -4.10 12.77 6.26
N SER A 43 -4.12 13.24 5.00
CA SER A 43 -2.90 13.56 4.25
C SER A 43 -2.15 14.77 4.82
N GLY A 44 -2.83 15.67 5.53
CA GLY A 44 -2.28 16.91 6.02
C GLY A 44 -1.89 17.90 4.91
N LEU A 45 -2.45 17.75 3.71
CA LEU A 45 -2.14 18.63 2.58
C LEU A 45 -2.81 20.01 2.70
N GLY A 46 -3.91 20.12 3.46
CA GLY A 46 -4.64 21.39 3.62
C GLY A 46 -5.02 21.98 2.27
N SER A 47 -4.76 23.29 2.11
CA SER A 47 -5.06 24.01 0.86
C SER A 47 -4.24 23.55 -0.36
N TYR A 48 -3.11 22.88 -0.14
CA TYR A 48 -2.30 22.38 -1.26
C TYR A 48 -3.04 21.33 -2.11
N ILE A 49 -4.08 20.69 -1.57
CA ILE A 49 -4.86 19.71 -2.32
C ILE A 49 -5.53 20.27 -3.58
N SER A 50 -5.76 21.58 -3.62
CA SER A 50 -6.33 22.27 -4.78
C SER A 50 -5.31 22.57 -5.89
N LEU A 51 -4.01 22.42 -5.60
CA LEU A 51 -2.95 22.69 -6.58
C LEU A 51 -2.71 21.49 -7.50
N PRO A 52 -2.16 21.71 -8.71
CA PRO A 52 -1.76 20.64 -9.60
C PRO A 52 -0.73 19.69 -8.95
N ILE A 53 -0.93 18.39 -9.10
CA ILE A 53 -0.06 17.34 -8.49
C ILE A 53 1.39 17.47 -8.95
N LYS A 54 1.65 17.99 -10.15
CA LYS A 54 3.01 18.28 -10.64
C LYS A 54 3.80 19.24 -9.74
N THR A 55 3.12 20.03 -8.91
CA THR A 55 3.76 20.97 -8.00
C THR A 55 4.03 20.37 -6.61
N TYR A 56 3.60 19.13 -6.38
CA TYR A 56 3.79 18.46 -5.11
C TYR A 56 5.22 17.96 -4.94
N SER A 57 5.71 18.00 -3.71
CA SER A 57 6.89 17.22 -3.35
C SER A 57 6.59 15.70 -3.43
N GLU A 58 7.64 14.89 -3.46
CA GLU A 58 7.48 13.44 -3.43
C GLU A 58 6.70 12.97 -2.20
N GLY A 59 7.00 13.55 -1.02
CA GLY A 59 6.27 13.28 0.22
C GLY A 59 4.80 13.69 0.17
N MET A 60 4.47 14.85 -0.42
CA MET A 60 3.08 15.29 -0.61
C MET A 60 2.32 14.32 -1.52
N SER A 61 2.94 13.90 -2.61
CA SER A 61 2.36 12.93 -3.53
C SER A 61 2.13 11.58 -2.85
N ALA A 62 3.12 11.08 -2.10
CA ALA A 62 3.01 9.84 -1.36
C ALA A 62 1.88 9.89 -0.32
N ARG A 63 1.76 10.98 0.45
CA ARG A 63 0.69 11.19 1.42
C ARG A 63 -0.70 11.21 0.78
N LEU A 64 -0.86 11.88 -0.36
CA LEU A 64 -2.12 11.89 -1.10
C LEU A 64 -2.50 10.48 -1.58
N ILE A 65 -1.57 9.80 -2.26
CA ILE A 65 -1.79 8.44 -2.79
C ILE A 65 -2.17 7.48 -1.66
N PHE A 66 -1.39 7.48 -0.59
CA PHE A 66 -1.64 6.63 0.57
C PHE A 66 -3.04 6.88 1.18
N SER A 67 -3.40 8.15 1.37
CA SER A 67 -4.70 8.54 1.93
C SER A 67 -5.87 8.04 1.07
N ILE A 68 -5.77 8.23 -0.25
CA ILE A 68 -6.80 7.77 -1.20
C ILE A 68 -6.93 6.25 -1.18
N LEU A 69 -5.83 5.52 -1.24
CA LEU A 69 -5.85 4.06 -1.33
C LEU A 69 -6.36 3.39 -0.06
N THR A 70 -6.04 3.97 1.11
CA THR A 70 -6.44 3.40 2.40
C THR A 70 -7.76 3.95 2.94
N SER A 71 -8.44 4.81 2.19
CA SER A 71 -9.71 5.44 2.61
C SER A 71 -10.89 4.48 2.70
N SER A 72 -10.78 3.31 2.12
CA SER A 72 -11.89 2.35 2.09
C SER A 72 -11.39 0.92 1.94
N PRO A 73 -12.09 -0.07 2.52
CA PRO A 73 -11.71 -1.47 2.47
C PRO A 73 -11.75 -2.02 1.03
N HIS A 74 -10.93 -3.06 0.79
CA HIS A 74 -10.86 -3.78 -0.47
C HIS A 74 -11.13 -5.27 -0.24
N GLU A 75 -11.79 -5.93 -1.18
CA GLU A 75 -12.00 -7.38 -1.10
C GLU A 75 -10.69 -8.15 -1.22
N CYS A 76 -9.82 -7.68 -2.12
CA CYS A 76 -8.49 -8.28 -2.33
C CYS A 76 -7.43 -7.18 -2.31
N LEU A 77 -6.43 -7.36 -1.47
CA LEU A 77 -5.33 -6.43 -1.28
C LEU A 77 -4.01 -7.15 -1.57
N ALA A 78 -3.20 -6.57 -2.45
CA ALA A 78 -1.84 -7.02 -2.72
C ALA A 78 -0.85 -5.90 -2.35
N ILE A 79 0.03 -6.19 -1.40
CA ILE A 79 1.05 -5.26 -0.92
C ILE A 79 2.42 -5.84 -1.23
N ASP A 80 3.23 -5.06 -1.93
CA ASP A 80 4.65 -5.29 -2.13
C ASP A 80 5.43 -4.22 -1.35
N GLU A 81 6.51 -4.61 -0.74
CA GLU A 81 7.29 -3.84 0.21
C GLU A 81 7.58 -2.39 -0.23
N GLY A 82 7.37 -1.42 0.67
CA GLY A 82 7.88 -0.06 0.50
C GLY A 82 6.89 1.09 0.71
N PHE A 83 6.24 1.18 1.87
CA PHE A 83 5.59 2.41 2.28
C PHE A 83 6.51 3.24 3.20
N GLY A 84 7.66 3.65 2.68
CA GLY A 84 8.52 4.64 3.31
C GLY A 84 7.99 6.06 3.02
N THR A 85 7.22 6.65 3.90
CA THR A 85 6.83 8.06 3.83
C THR A 85 7.71 8.84 4.78
N GLY A 86 8.56 9.69 4.23
CA GLY A 86 9.68 10.33 4.94
C GLY A 86 9.37 11.43 5.98
N ASP A 87 8.15 11.50 6.53
CA ASP A 87 7.75 12.47 7.56
C ASP A 87 7.27 11.71 8.80
N SER A 88 7.95 11.91 9.97
CA SER A 88 7.73 11.13 11.18
C SER A 88 6.28 11.14 11.66
N ASP A 89 5.66 12.33 11.71
CA ASP A 89 4.28 12.48 12.23
C ASP A 89 3.22 11.82 11.32
N PHE A 90 3.50 11.75 10.01
CA PHE A 90 2.64 11.03 9.08
C PHE A 90 2.89 9.52 9.15
N CYS A 91 4.15 9.09 9.35
CA CYS A 91 4.52 7.68 9.44
C CYS A 91 3.74 6.95 10.54
N ASP A 92 3.65 7.51 11.74
CA ASP A 92 2.93 6.90 12.86
C ASP A 92 1.45 6.69 12.54
N ARG A 93 0.81 7.70 11.95
CA ARG A 93 -0.60 7.61 11.53
C ARG A 93 -0.80 6.64 10.36
N ALA A 94 0.15 6.64 9.42
CA ALA A 94 0.14 5.75 8.27
C ALA A 94 0.29 4.29 8.68
N GLU A 95 1.16 3.98 9.65
CA GLU A 95 1.34 2.63 10.18
C GLU A 95 0.05 2.09 10.80
N VAL A 96 -0.59 2.87 11.68
CA VAL A 96 -1.87 2.48 12.29
C VAL A 96 -2.93 2.25 11.23
N ARG A 97 -3.05 3.16 10.25
CA ARG A 97 -4.04 3.04 9.18
C ARG A 97 -3.74 1.87 8.25
N MET A 98 -2.48 1.61 7.93
CA MET A 98 -2.08 0.47 7.11
C MET A 98 -2.46 -0.84 7.80
N LYS A 99 -2.22 -0.96 9.09
CA LYS A 99 -2.61 -2.13 9.88
C LYS A 99 -4.12 -2.38 9.79
N GLN A 100 -4.94 -1.36 10.07
CA GLN A 100 -6.40 -1.43 9.95
C GLN A 100 -6.85 -1.79 8.52
N PHE A 101 -6.17 -1.25 7.53
CA PHE A 101 -6.44 -1.49 6.13
C PHE A 101 -6.17 -2.95 5.74
N MET A 102 -5.04 -3.53 6.18
CA MET A 102 -4.71 -4.95 5.97
C MET A 102 -5.70 -5.88 6.70
N GLU A 103 -6.07 -5.55 7.93
CA GLU A 103 -7.03 -6.31 8.73
C GLU A 103 -8.45 -6.30 8.12
N SER A 104 -8.80 -5.25 7.38
CA SER A 104 -10.11 -5.11 6.73
C SER A 104 -10.25 -5.87 5.41
N ALA A 105 -9.15 -6.34 4.82
CA ALA A 105 -9.18 -7.04 3.55
C ALA A 105 -9.70 -8.48 3.71
N ALA A 106 -10.59 -8.92 2.81
CA ALA A 106 -11.06 -10.31 2.80
C ALA A 106 -9.96 -11.28 2.35
N THR A 107 -9.10 -10.83 1.44
CA THR A 107 -7.92 -11.57 0.99
C THR A 107 -6.71 -10.63 0.93
N LEU A 108 -5.63 -11.01 1.60
CA LEU A 108 -4.37 -10.28 1.61
C LEU A 108 -3.25 -11.09 0.97
N PHE A 109 -2.58 -10.51 -0.02
CA PHE A 109 -1.29 -10.94 -0.53
C PHE A 109 -0.23 -9.95 -0.04
N LEU A 110 0.71 -10.43 0.76
CA LEU A 110 1.77 -9.61 1.33
C LEU A 110 3.13 -10.16 0.91
N ALA A 111 3.91 -9.37 0.17
CA ALA A 111 5.32 -9.61 -0.07
C ALA A 111 6.13 -8.71 0.86
N SER A 112 6.94 -9.29 1.74
CA SER A 112 7.74 -8.54 2.71
C SER A 112 8.98 -9.32 3.13
N HIS A 113 10.03 -8.58 3.49
CA HIS A 113 11.20 -9.13 4.18
C HIS A 113 11.04 -9.12 5.71
N SER A 114 10.00 -8.49 6.24
CA SER A 114 9.70 -8.49 7.67
C SER A 114 8.90 -9.72 8.07
N GLU A 115 9.54 -10.67 8.74
CA GLU A 115 8.85 -11.84 9.29
C GLU A 115 7.78 -11.48 10.31
N GLU A 116 7.97 -10.39 11.05
CA GLU A 116 6.99 -9.90 12.03
C GLU A 116 5.69 -9.53 11.36
N LEU A 117 5.75 -8.78 10.24
CA LEU A 117 4.58 -8.43 9.45
C LEU A 117 3.92 -9.67 8.84
N LEU A 118 4.72 -10.58 8.29
CA LEU A 118 4.19 -11.82 7.73
C LEU A 118 3.47 -12.65 8.79
N LYS A 119 4.06 -12.83 9.98
CA LYS A 119 3.47 -13.60 11.08
C LYS A 119 2.23 -12.91 11.68
N GLN A 120 2.16 -11.59 11.60
CA GLN A 120 1.01 -10.84 12.11
C GLN A 120 -0.22 -10.96 11.21
N PHE A 121 -0.03 -10.97 9.87
CA PHE A 121 -1.14 -10.83 8.92
C PHE A 121 -1.36 -12.06 8.04
N CYS A 122 -0.41 -12.99 7.95
CA CYS A 122 -0.48 -14.15 7.07
C CYS A 122 -0.45 -15.46 7.85
N ASN A 123 -1.18 -16.45 7.34
CA ASN A 123 -1.17 -17.82 7.86
C ASN A 123 -0.60 -18.84 6.85
N ARG A 124 -0.45 -18.44 5.60
CA ARG A 124 0.08 -19.25 4.49
C ARG A 124 1.22 -18.50 3.82
N GLY A 125 2.29 -19.22 3.46
CA GLY A 125 3.44 -18.67 2.76
C GLY A 125 3.68 -19.38 1.44
N ILE A 126 4.02 -18.59 0.40
CA ILE A 126 4.45 -19.07 -0.91
C ILE A 126 5.88 -18.60 -1.12
N VAL A 127 6.80 -19.53 -1.36
CA VAL A 127 8.18 -19.22 -1.69
C VAL A 127 8.41 -19.38 -3.17
N PHE A 128 8.90 -18.33 -3.82
CA PHE A 128 9.28 -18.36 -5.23
C PHE A 128 10.76 -18.62 -5.40
N SER A 129 11.12 -19.43 -6.38
CA SER A 129 12.49 -19.65 -6.82
C SER A 129 12.54 -19.69 -8.34
N HIS A 130 13.36 -18.82 -8.95
CA HIS A 130 13.51 -18.73 -10.42
C HIS A 130 12.18 -18.61 -11.19
N GLY A 131 11.21 -17.86 -10.66
CA GLY A 131 9.91 -17.64 -11.29
C GLY A 131 8.90 -18.78 -11.12
N SER A 132 9.25 -19.82 -10.34
CA SER A 132 8.39 -20.96 -10.03
C SER A 132 8.10 -21.04 -8.53
N ILE A 133 6.95 -21.59 -8.15
CA ILE A 133 6.62 -21.85 -6.76
C ILE A 133 7.48 -23.03 -6.28
N ALA A 134 8.35 -22.75 -5.31
CA ALA A 134 9.22 -23.74 -4.70
C ALA A 134 8.61 -24.35 -3.44
N TYR A 135 7.78 -23.58 -2.73
CA TYR A 135 7.04 -24.04 -1.56
C TYR A 135 5.69 -23.30 -1.47
N ASP A 136 4.67 -23.99 -1.01
CA ASP A 136 3.35 -23.46 -0.72
C ASP A 136 2.75 -24.21 0.47
N GLY A 137 2.46 -23.52 1.57
CA GLY A 137 1.93 -24.15 2.78
C GLY A 137 1.86 -23.21 3.98
N PRO A 138 1.75 -23.76 5.21
CA PRO A 138 1.74 -22.97 6.44
C PRO A 138 2.92 -22.01 6.52
N LEU A 139 2.69 -20.80 7.03
CA LEU A 139 3.67 -19.71 7.02
C LEU A 139 5.00 -20.12 7.69
N ASP A 140 4.95 -20.71 8.88
CA ASP A 140 6.17 -21.09 9.61
C ASP A 140 7.03 -22.09 8.81
N ALA A 141 6.39 -23.03 8.14
CA ALA A 141 7.09 -23.98 7.29
C ALA A 141 7.66 -23.31 6.03
N ALA A 142 6.95 -22.34 5.46
CA ALA A 142 7.44 -21.55 4.33
C ALA A 142 8.67 -20.70 4.72
N LEU A 143 8.66 -20.06 5.89
CA LEU A 143 9.79 -19.30 6.40
C LEU A 143 11.01 -20.21 6.65
N ASN A 144 10.82 -21.37 7.28
CA ASN A 144 11.89 -22.33 7.45
C ASN A 144 12.48 -22.81 6.11
N TYR A 145 11.61 -23.08 5.13
CA TYR A 145 12.04 -23.46 3.78
C TYR A 145 12.88 -22.34 3.15
N TYR A 146 12.40 -21.10 3.23
CA TYR A 146 13.09 -19.92 2.67
C TYR A 146 14.48 -19.74 3.29
N HIS A 147 14.60 -19.77 4.62
CA HIS A 147 15.89 -19.60 5.31
C HIS A 147 16.87 -20.73 5.00
N THR A 148 16.41 -21.97 4.97
CA THR A 148 17.28 -23.12 4.67
C THR A 148 17.85 -23.00 3.26
N HIS A 149 17.05 -22.63 2.27
CA HIS A 149 17.47 -22.54 0.88
C HIS A 149 18.25 -21.26 0.57
N ASP A 150 17.94 -20.12 1.22
CA ASP A 150 18.71 -18.88 1.07
C ASP A 150 20.10 -19.01 1.74
N TYR A 151 20.18 -19.71 2.87
CA TYR A 151 21.45 -20.04 3.51
C TYR A 151 22.38 -20.83 2.59
N TYR A 152 21.87 -21.82 1.89
CA TYR A 152 22.66 -22.61 0.93
C TYR A 152 23.10 -21.75 -0.27
N ARG A 153 22.28 -20.85 -0.78
CA ARG A 153 22.66 -19.94 -1.85
C ARG A 153 23.81 -19.01 -1.48
N LYS A 154 23.77 -18.42 -0.29
CA LYS A 154 24.79 -17.47 0.18
C LYS A 154 26.14 -18.14 0.54
N ASN A 155 26.12 -19.41 0.91
CA ASN A 155 27.31 -20.10 1.45
C ASN A 155 27.87 -21.21 0.58
N VAL A 156 27.21 -21.63 -0.50
CA VAL A 156 27.64 -22.77 -1.33
C VAL A 156 27.94 -22.40 -2.78
N ILE A 157 27.58 -21.18 -3.22
CA ILE A 157 27.80 -20.69 -4.59
C ILE A 157 28.67 -19.41 -4.56
N GLY A 158 29.58 -19.30 -3.58
CA GLY A 158 30.63 -18.30 -3.49
C GLY A 158 31.96 -18.83 -4.02
#